data_f8e456ea020e1a462e710878829a0ff1
#
_entry.id   f8e456ea020e1a462e710878829a0ff1
#
_cell.length_a   1.000
_cell.length_b   1.000
_cell.length_c   1.000
_cell.angle_alpha   90.00
_cell.angle_beta   90.00
_cell.angle_gamma   90.00
#
_symmetry.space_group_name_H-M   'P 1'
#
loop_
_entity.id
_entity.type
_entity.pdbx_description
1 polymer ?
#
loop_
_entity_poly.entity_id
_entity_poly.type
_entity_poly.pdbx_seq_one_letter_code
_entity_poly.pdbx_strand_id
1 'polypeptide(L)'
;MPRVLVVATSRKTRGGITSVIKAHETGEQWKRFHCRWIETHRDGNILRKLWYLATSIIEYVCLLPFYDIVHIHIATTSSAKRKRIFLRLAKLLNKIVIFHFHPSNEKFLFEPDNKALYHKLFSEADLILVLSRQWQRWINDALGLQDKIQVLYNPCPKVARRADLRKNHILFAGTIIPRKGYETLLRGFAIIADKYPQWTIVFAGNGEIEKARSMAVELCIENQVEFKGWISGIEKVRVFQEASIYCLASDGEGFPMG
;
A
#
# COMPACT_ATOMS: atom_id res chain seq x y z
N MET A 1 -24.99 10.59 12.96
CA MET A 1 -23.58 10.58 12.49
C MET A 1 -23.54 10.00 11.09
N PRO A 2 -22.70 10.50 10.18
CA PRO A 2 -22.61 9.95 8.83
C PRO A 2 -22.08 8.50 8.85
N ARG A 3 -22.57 7.68 7.92
CA ARG A 3 -22.19 6.29 7.73
C ARG A 3 -21.28 6.17 6.50
N VAL A 4 -20.22 5.37 6.57
CA VAL A 4 -19.17 5.31 5.52
C VAL A 4 -19.05 3.93 4.89
N LEU A 5 -19.23 3.84 3.57
CA LEU A 5 -18.84 2.66 2.78
C LEU A 5 -17.38 2.80 2.35
N VAL A 6 -16.55 1.82 2.72
CA VAL A 6 -15.13 1.77 2.34
C VAL A 6 -14.95 0.77 1.20
N VAL A 7 -14.66 1.26 0.00
CA VAL A 7 -14.53 0.46 -1.23
C VAL A 7 -13.07 0.16 -1.51
N ALA A 8 -12.62 -1.07 -1.31
CA ALA A 8 -11.21 -1.43 -1.41
C ALA A 8 -10.95 -2.87 -1.88
N THR A 9 -9.69 -3.30 -1.88
CA THR A 9 -9.30 -4.70 -2.10
C THR A 9 -9.79 -5.60 -0.98
N SER A 10 -9.79 -6.92 -1.19
CA SER A 10 -10.22 -7.89 -0.16
C SER A 10 -9.30 -7.88 1.05
N ARG A 11 -9.86 -8.15 2.25
CA ARG A 11 -9.11 -8.42 3.50
C ARG A 11 -8.07 -9.53 3.37
N LYS A 12 -8.24 -10.42 2.38
CA LYS A 12 -7.34 -11.54 2.08
C LYS A 12 -6.25 -11.19 1.07
N THR A 13 -6.29 -10.00 0.44
CA THR A 13 -5.23 -9.51 -0.45
C THR A 13 -4.05 -9.02 0.39
N ARG A 14 -2.85 -9.47 0.05
CA ARG A 14 -1.62 -8.99 0.68
C ARG A 14 -1.20 -7.67 0.02
N GLY A 15 -1.07 -6.59 0.81
CA GLY A 15 -0.65 -5.29 0.28
C GLY A 15 -0.89 -4.12 1.21
N GLY A 16 -0.35 -2.96 0.85
CA GLY A 16 -0.38 -1.74 1.66
C GLY A 16 -1.80 -1.26 1.97
N ILE A 17 -2.68 -1.19 0.96
CA ILE A 17 -4.08 -0.75 1.14
C ILE A 17 -4.80 -1.62 2.17
N THR A 18 -4.70 -2.95 2.05
CA THR A 18 -5.32 -3.87 3.01
C THR A 18 -4.81 -3.65 4.43
N SER A 19 -3.50 -3.42 4.58
CA SER A 19 -2.89 -3.14 5.89
C SER A 19 -3.39 -1.83 6.48
N VAL A 20 -3.53 -0.79 5.67
CA VAL A 20 -4.07 0.52 6.08
C VAL A 20 -5.51 0.39 6.58
N ILE A 21 -6.38 -0.29 5.81
CA ILE A 21 -7.79 -0.40 6.18
C ILE A 21 -7.96 -1.29 7.41
N LYS A 22 -7.19 -2.39 7.54
CA LYS A 22 -7.18 -3.21 8.76
C LYS A 22 -6.78 -2.40 10.00
N ALA A 23 -5.82 -1.49 9.86
CA ALA A 23 -5.44 -0.59 10.94
C ALA A 23 -6.57 0.41 11.26
N HIS A 24 -7.31 0.91 10.25
CA HIS A 24 -8.48 1.76 10.48
C HIS A 24 -9.63 0.98 11.15
N GLU A 25 -9.83 -0.30 10.82
CA GLU A 25 -10.89 -1.15 11.44
C GLU A 25 -10.72 -1.29 12.95
N THR A 26 -9.49 -1.20 13.47
CA THR A 26 -9.22 -1.25 14.92
C THR A 26 -9.44 0.09 15.63
N GLY A 27 -9.61 1.18 14.87
CA GLY A 27 -9.78 2.53 15.41
C GLY A 27 -11.23 2.81 15.83
N GLU A 28 -11.39 3.72 16.80
CA GLU A 28 -12.71 4.15 17.29
C GLU A 28 -13.56 4.77 16.16
N GLN A 29 -12.95 5.46 15.22
CA GLN A 29 -13.61 6.10 14.07
C GLN A 29 -14.38 5.07 13.23
N TRP A 30 -13.88 3.85 13.09
CA TRP A 30 -14.54 2.79 12.33
C TRP A 30 -15.93 2.47 12.91
N LYS A 31 -16.01 2.34 14.23
CA LYS A 31 -17.27 2.12 14.96
C LYS A 31 -18.14 3.38 14.93
N ARG A 32 -17.55 4.54 15.24
CA ARG A 32 -18.25 5.85 15.31
C ARG A 32 -18.97 6.19 14.02
N PHE A 33 -18.36 5.94 12.85
CA PHE A 33 -18.93 6.22 11.54
C PHE A 33 -19.59 5.00 10.88
N HIS A 34 -19.86 3.94 11.63
CA HIS A 34 -20.47 2.71 11.14
C HIS A 34 -19.87 2.24 9.81
N CYS A 35 -18.55 2.22 9.72
CA CYS A 35 -17.84 1.90 8.50
C CYS A 35 -18.10 0.45 8.06
N ARG A 36 -18.37 0.26 6.76
CA ARG A 36 -18.53 -1.07 6.14
C ARG A 36 -17.55 -1.21 4.99
N TRP A 37 -16.78 -2.28 4.98
CA TRP A 37 -15.79 -2.55 3.93
C TRP A 37 -16.40 -3.41 2.83
N ILE A 38 -16.47 -2.87 1.61
CA ILE A 38 -16.85 -3.56 0.36
C ILE A 38 -15.58 -4.07 -0.33
N GLU A 39 -15.48 -5.38 -0.50
CA GLU A 39 -14.31 -6.07 -1.05
C GLU A 39 -14.41 -6.24 -2.56
N THR A 40 -13.79 -5.36 -3.34
CA THR A 40 -13.95 -5.28 -4.81
C THR A 40 -12.98 -6.14 -5.60
N HIS A 41 -11.95 -6.70 -4.99
CA HIS A 41 -10.91 -7.44 -5.70
C HIS A 41 -10.16 -8.38 -4.77
N ARG A 42 -9.90 -9.58 -5.26
CA ARG A 42 -8.98 -10.55 -4.65
C ARG A 42 -8.07 -11.13 -5.71
N ASP A 43 -6.79 -11.34 -5.36
CA ASP A 43 -5.83 -11.99 -6.25
C ASP A 43 -6.25 -13.42 -6.59
N GLY A 44 -5.94 -13.86 -7.82
CA GLY A 44 -6.31 -15.15 -8.35
C GLY A 44 -6.60 -15.11 -9.85
N ASN A 45 -7.27 -16.16 -10.35
CA ASN A 45 -7.67 -16.25 -11.75
C ASN A 45 -8.76 -15.23 -12.13
N ILE A 46 -9.04 -15.09 -13.42
CA ILE A 46 -9.97 -14.09 -13.96
C ILE A 46 -11.40 -14.29 -13.41
N LEU A 47 -11.86 -15.54 -13.31
CA LEU A 47 -13.20 -15.85 -12.80
C LEU A 47 -13.39 -15.39 -11.37
N ARG A 48 -12.39 -15.61 -10.51
CA ARG A 48 -12.41 -15.12 -9.12
C ARG A 48 -12.46 -13.59 -9.06
N LYS A 49 -11.70 -12.91 -9.90
CA LYS A 49 -11.70 -11.44 -9.97
C LYS A 49 -13.05 -10.88 -10.41
N LEU A 50 -13.67 -11.50 -11.41
CA LEU A 50 -15.01 -11.13 -11.89
C LEU A 50 -16.08 -11.41 -10.83
N TRP A 51 -16.01 -12.55 -10.16
CA TRP A 51 -16.92 -12.90 -9.07
C TRP A 51 -16.87 -11.87 -7.92
N TYR A 52 -15.67 -11.53 -7.45
CA TYR A 52 -15.51 -10.49 -6.42
C TYR A 52 -16.05 -9.13 -6.86
N LEU A 53 -15.84 -8.75 -8.12
CA LEU A 53 -16.38 -7.49 -8.65
C LEU A 53 -17.91 -7.54 -8.70
N ALA A 54 -18.51 -8.60 -9.24
CA ALA A 54 -19.96 -8.74 -9.37
C ALA A 54 -20.65 -8.73 -7.98
N THR A 55 -20.18 -9.57 -7.06
CA THR A 55 -20.74 -9.63 -5.69
C THR A 55 -20.57 -8.31 -4.95
N SER A 56 -19.43 -7.63 -5.12
CA SER A 56 -19.20 -6.32 -4.50
C SER A 56 -20.12 -5.22 -5.05
N ILE A 57 -20.47 -5.26 -6.34
CA ILE A 57 -21.42 -4.30 -6.91
C ILE A 57 -22.83 -4.54 -6.33
N ILE A 58 -23.26 -5.80 -6.23
CA ILE A 58 -24.56 -6.14 -5.63
C ILE A 58 -24.62 -5.66 -4.17
N GLU A 59 -23.62 -6.05 -3.35
CA GLU A 59 -23.54 -5.59 -1.95
C GLU A 59 -23.55 -4.06 -1.84
N TYR A 60 -22.77 -3.40 -2.71
CA TYR A 60 -22.68 -1.95 -2.74
C TYR A 60 -24.01 -1.28 -3.06
N VAL A 61 -24.70 -1.73 -4.11
CA VAL A 61 -26.00 -1.17 -4.51
C VAL A 61 -27.04 -1.34 -3.41
N CYS A 62 -27.10 -2.51 -2.76
CA CYS A 62 -28.02 -2.77 -1.65
C CYS A 62 -27.73 -1.87 -0.43
N LEU A 63 -26.48 -1.55 -0.16
CA LEU A 63 -26.09 -0.78 1.02
C LEU A 63 -26.05 0.74 0.77
N LEU A 64 -25.76 1.18 -0.44
CA LEU A 64 -25.53 2.58 -0.79
C LEU A 64 -26.64 3.56 -0.34
N PRO A 65 -27.95 3.23 -0.41
CA PRO A 65 -28.99 4.12 0.06
C PRO A 65 -28.86 4.49 1.55
N PHE A 66 -28.33 3.59 2.37
CA PHE A 66 -28.22 3.72 3.82
C PHE A 66 -26.92 4.35 4.30
N TYR A 67 -26.06 4.81 3.39
CA TYR A 67 -24.76 5.39 3.69
C TYR A 67 -24.65 6.80 3.09
N ASP A 68 -23.89 7.66 3.74
CA ASP A 68 -23.75 9.08 3.37
C ASP A 68 -22.47 9.34 2.57
N ILE A 69 -21.40 8.60 2.91
CA ILE A 69 -20.05 8.79 2.36
C ILE A 69 -19.54 7.49 1.75
N VAL A 70 -18.92 7.58 0.60
CA VAL A 70 -18.22 6.48 -0.06
C VAL A 70 -16.72 6.80 -0.13
N HIS A 71 -15.93 6.03 0.61
CA HIS A 71 -14.47 6.17 0.69
C HIS A 71 -13.80 5.12 -0.18
N ILE A 72 -13.28 5.52 -1.33
CA ILE A 72 -12.75 4.62 -2.38
C ILE A 72 -11.22 4.63 -2.36
N HIS A 73 -10.60 3.49 -2.07
CA HIS A 73 -9.15 3.33 -2.13
C HIS A 73 -8.70 2.89 -3.52
N ILE A 74 -7.78 3.61 -4.13
CA ILE A 74 -7.20 3.30 -5.46
C ILE A 74 -5.67 3.37 -5.41
N ALA A 75 -4.99 2.54 -6.23
CA ALA A 75 -3.53 2.56 -6.35
C ALA A 75 -3.08 2.59 -7.82
N THR A 76 -3.64 1.73 -8.66
CA THR A 76 -3.23 1.53 -10.06
C THR A 76 -4.33 1.97 -11.01
N THR A 77 -3.97 2.20 -12.28
CA THR A 77 -4.92 2.51 -13.36
C THR A 77 -6.01 1.44 -13.49
N SER A 78 -5.67 0.16 -13.38
CA SER A 78 -6.65 -0.93 -13.39
C SER A 78 -7.61 -0.87 -12.20
N SER A 79 -7.11 -0.49 -11.02
CA SER A 79 -7.92 -0.26 -9.83
C SER A 79 -8.87 0.93 -10.01
N ALA A 80 -8.39 2.02 -10.58
CA ALA A 80 -9.17 3.21 -10.89
C ALA A 80 -10.30 2.91 -11.89
N LYS A 81 -9.97 2.22 -12.99
CA LYS A 81 -10.98 1.81 -14.00
C LYS A 81 -12.10 0.97 -13.39
N ARG A 82 -11.78 -0.04 -12.57
CA ARG A 82 -12.80 -0.88 -11.91
C ARG A 82 -13.69 -0.08 -10.96
N LYS A 83 -13.13 0.87 -10.22
CA LYS A 83 -13.86 1.62 -9.19
C LYS A 83 -14.67 2.80 -9.72
N ARG A 84 -14.57 3.09 -11.00
CA ARG A 84 -15.38 4.10 -11.68
C ARG A 84 -16.88 3.85 -11.55
N ILE A 85 -17.33 2.57 -11.54
CA ILE A 85 -18.74 2.24 -11.35
C ILE A 85 -19.24 2.64 -9.96
N PHE A 86 -18.44 2.43 -8.90
CA PHE A 86 -18.78 2.80 -7.54
C PHE A 86 -18.93 4.33 -7.38
N LEU A 87 -18.02 5.10 -8.02
CA LEU A 87 -18.13 6.56 -8.09
C LEU A 87 -19.44 6.99 -8.75
N ARG A 88 -19.74 6.46 -9.93
CA ARG A 88 -20.93 6.84 -10.69
C ARG A 88 -22.23 6.56 -9.93
N LEU A 89 -22.34 5.37 -9.33
CA LEU A 89 -23.51 5.00 -8.54
C LEU A 89 -23.64 5.88 -7.29
N ALA A 90 -22.52 6.21 -6.63
CA ALA A 90 -22.52 7.14 -5.49
C ALA A 90 -23.02 8.53 -5.90
N LYS A 91 -22.51 9.07 -7.01
CA LYS A 91 -22.94 10.41 -7.51
C LYS A 91 -24.39 10.43 -7.97
N LEU A 92 -24.89 9.34 -8.57
CA LEU A 92 -26.30 9.21 -8.93
C LEU A 92 -27.23 9.35 -7.71
N LEU A 93 -26.79 8.89 -6.53
CA LEU A 93 -27.53 9.03 -5.26
C LEU A 93 -27.04 10.20 -4.40
N ASN A 94 -26.34 11.19 -4.99
CA ASN A 94 -25.83 12.40 -4.31
C ASN A 94 -25.00 12.10 -3.05
N LYS A 95 -24.23 10.99 -3.04
CA LYS A 95 -23.36 10.66 -1.92
C LYS A 95 -22.04 11.41 -2.00
N ILE A 96 -21.46 11.72 -0.84
CA ILE A 96 -20.11 12.29 -0.74
C ILE A 96 -19.10 11.21 -1.11
N VAL A 97 -18.19 11.50 -2.07
CA VAL A 97 -17.17 10.57 -2.54
C VAL A 97 -15.78 11.06 -2.18
N ILE A 98 -15.06 10.23 -1.43
CA ILE A 98 -13.66 10.45 -1.06
C ILE A 98 -12.81 9.43 -1.80
N PHE A 99 -11.85 9.87 -2.62
CA PHE A 99 -10.81 8.99 -3.12
C PHE A 99 -9.61 8.99 -2.18
N HIS A 100 -9.11 7.81 -1.82
CA HIS A 100 -7.85 7.65 -1.11
C HIS A 100 -6.84 7.01 -2.06
N PHE A 101 -5.87 7.79 -2.49
CA PHE A 101 -4.95 7.44 -3.54
C PHE A 101 -3.64 6.91 -2.96
N HIS A 102 -3.31 5.65 -3.30
CA HIS A 102 -2.14 4.92 -2.82
C HIS A 102 -1.17 4.58 -3.96
N PRO A 103 -0.63 5.57 -4.65
CA PRO A 103 0.27 5.34 -5.76
C PRO A 103 1.65 4.87 -5.28
N SER A 104 2.43 4.30 -6.20
CA SER A 104 3.81 3.90 -5.92
C SER A 104 4.84 4.53 -6.86
N ASN A 105 4.38 5.20 -7.93
CA ASN A 105 5.24 5.88 -8.91
C ASN A 105 4.46 7.07 -9.47
N GLU A 106 5.10 8.24 -9.52
CA GLU A 106 4.51 9.50 -10.03
C GLU A 106 4.44 9.56 -11.55
N LYS A 107 5.37 8.89 -12.25
CA LYS A 107 5.54 9.01 -13.70
C LYS A 107 4.24 8.69 -14.45
N PHE A 108 3.47 7.71 -13.97
CA PHE A 108 2.22 7.35 -14.62
C PHE A 108 1.16 8.45 -14.64
N LEU A 109 1.20 9.42 -13.70
CA LEU A 109 0.27 10.56 -13.69
C LEU A 109 0.46 11.49 -14.89
N PHE A 110 1.67 11.52 -15.43
CA PHE A 110 2.02 12.40 -16.56
C PHE A 110 1.79 11.73 -17.92
N GLU A 111 1.52 10.42 -17.96
CA GLU A 111 1.11 9.72 -19.17
C GLU A 111 -0.28 10.21 -19.63
N PRO A 112 -0.48 10.61 -20.90
CA PRO A 112 -1.72 11.28 -21.36
C PRO A 112 -3.01 10.52 -21.01
N ASP A 113 -3.06 9.21 -21.27
CA ASP A 113 -4.24 8.38 -21.02
C ASP A 113 -4.58 8.25 -19.53
N ASN A 114 -3.54 8.13 -18.70
CA ASN A 114 -3.69 8.06 -17.25
C ASN A 114 -4.10 9.42 -16.70
N LYS A 115 -3.47 10.50 -17.16
CA LYS A 115 -3.80 11.88 -16.79
C LYS A 115 -5.29 12.17 -17.04
N ALA A 116 -5.79 11.85 -18.23
CA ALA A 116 -7.20 12.04 -18.58
C ALA A 116 -8.14 11.21 -17.69
N LEU A 117 -7.79 9.95 -17.41
CA LEU A 117 -8.57 9.08 -16.53
C LEU A 117 -8.63 9.63 -15.09
N TYR A 118 -7.48 9.97 -14.50
CA TYR A 118 -7.42 10.44 -13.12
C TYR A 118 -8.03 11.83 -12.98
N HIS A 119 -7.81 12.74 -13.94
CA HIS A 119 -8.47 14.04 -13.95
C HIS A 119 -9.99 13.86 -13.90
N LYS A 120 -10.56 13.01 -14.77
CA LYS A 120 -12.00 12.75 -14.79
C LYS A 120 -12.52 12.18 -13.46
N LEU A 121 -11.83 11.17 -12.89
CA LEU A 121 -12.27 10.56 -11.64
C LEU A 121 -12.18 11.52 -10.45
N PHE A 122 -11.08 12.27 -10.37
CA PHE A 122 -10.82 13.15 -9.25
C PHE A 122 -11.64 14.45 -9.32
N SER A 123 -11.95 14.97 -10.50
CA SER A 123 -12.85 16.13 -10.65
C SER A 123 -14.27 15.81 -10.18
N GLU A 124 -14.75 14.57 -10.35
CA GLU A 124 -16.07 14.13 -9.89
C GLU A 124 -16.11 13.83 -8.36
N ALA A 125 -14.95 13.67 -7.71
CA ALA A 125 -14.88 13.44 -6.26
C ALA A 125 -15.09 14.73 -5.45
N ASP A 126 -15.53 14.59 -4.21
CA ASP A 126 -15.65 15.72 -3.28
C ASP A 126 -14.33 15.95 -2.53
N LEU A 127 -13.55 14.89 -2.28
CA LEU A 127 -12.26 14.96 -1.60
C LEU A 127 -11.29 13.89 -2.15
N ILE A 128 -10.02 14.26 -2.23
CA ILE A 128 -8.93 13.35 -2.59
C ILE A 128 -7.94 13.31 -1.43
N LEU A 129 -7.76 12.14 -0.84
CA LEU A 129 -6.74 11.89 0.18
C LEU A 129 -5.49 11.32 -0.48
N VAL A 130 -4.35 11.89 -0.15
CA VAL A 130 -3.03 11.46 -0.61
C VAL A 130 -2.10 11.20 0.56
N LEU A 131 -1.06 10.39 0.34
CA LEU A 131 -0.23 9.85 1.41
C LEU A 131 0.91 10.79 1.86
N SER A 132 1.19 11.86 1.12
CA SER A 132 2.23 12.82 1.47
C SER A 132 2.03 14.18 0.79
N ARG A 133 2.72 15.21 1.30
CA ARG A 133 2.76 16.54 0.66
C ARG A 133 3.38 16.49 -0.73
N GLN A 134 4.30 15.55 -0.98
CA GLN A 134 4.89 15.37 -2.31
C GLN A 134 3.83 14.87 -3.31
N TRP A 135 2.99 13.89 -2.93
CA TRP A 135 1.89 13.43 -3.75
C TRP A 135 0.83 14.50 -3.98
N GLN A 136 0.57 15.35 -2.99
CA GLN A 136 -0.30 16.50 -3.15
C GLN A 136 0.23 17.44 -4.25
N ARG A 137 1.52 17.77 -4.23
CA ARG A 137 2.16 18.61 -5.26
C ARG A 137 2.06 17.96 -6.65
N TRP A 138 2.47 16.72 -6.80
CA TRP A 138 2.42 16.01 -8.10
C TRP A 138 1.02 15.93 -8.71
N ILE A 139 -0.01 15.71 -7.91
CA ILE A 139 -1.40 15.70 -8.42
C ILE A 139 -1.85 17.11 -8.80
N ASN A 140 -1.48 18.12 -8.03
CA ASN A 140 -1.76 19.52 -8.39
C ASN A 140 -1.10 19.90 -9.72
N ASP A 141 0.18 19.58 -9.87
CA ASP A 141 0.94 19.89 -11.08
C ASP A 141 0.41 19.13 -12.30
N ALA A 142 0.05 17.85 -12.12
CA ALA A 142 -0.47 17.01 -13.21
C ALA A 142 -1.92 17.33 -13.58
N LEU A 143 -2.81 17.60 -12.59
CA LEU A 143 -4.25 17.62 -12.76
C LEU A 143 -4.94 18.95 -12.42
N GLY A 144 -4.29 19.89 -11.73
CA GLY A 144 -4.85 21.21 -11.39
C GLY A 144 -6.03 21.16 -10.39
N LEU A 145 -6.04 20.22 -9.43
CA LEU A 145 -7.16 19.97 -8.52
C LEU A 145 -6.88 20.41 -7.06
N GLN A 146 -6.29 21.58 -6.87
CA GLN A 146 -5.74 22.05 -5.59
C GLN A 146 -6.74 22.02 -4.42
N ASP A 147 -7.96 22.47 -4.64
CA ASP A 147 -8.96 22.68 -3.58
C ASP A 147 -9.55 21.40 -2.99
N LYS A 148 -9.31 20.26 -3.65
CA LYS A 148 -9.89 18.96 -3.29
C LYS A 148 -8.92 17.99 -2.65
N ILE A 149 -7.63 18.35 -2.50
CA ILE A 149 -6.58 17.41 -2.09
C ILE A 149 -6.14 17.67 -0.66
N GLN A 150 -6.21 16.64 0.17
CA GLN A 150 -5.71 16.66 1.54
C GLN A 150 -4.71 15.52 1.78
N VAL A 151 -3.73 15.78 2.64
CA VAL A 151 -2.73 14.77 3.03
C VAL A 151 -3.26 13.99 4.22
N LEU A 152 -3.32 12.66 4.08
CA LEU A 152 -3.60 11.71 5.15
C LEU A 152 -2.52 10.63 5.15
N TYR A 153 -1.59 10.70 6.10
CA TYR A 153 -0.54 9.69 6.26
C TYR A 153 -1.12 8.33 6.64
N ASN A 154 -0.46 7.26 6.19
CA ASN A 154 -0.84 5.92 6.61
C ASN A 154 -0.68 5.74 8.13
N PRO A 155 -1.57 4.98 8.79
CA PRO A 155 -1.45 4.69 10.21
C PRO A 155 -0.18 3.88 10.48
N CYS A 156 0.55 4.26 11.52
CA CYS A 156 1.71 3.53 12.00
C CYS A 156 1.43 3.04 13.43
N PRO A 157 1.46 1.72 13.69
CA PRO A 157 1.32 1.19 15.04
C PRO A 157 2.45 1.68 15.94
N LYS A 158 2.14 2.06 17.17
CA LYS A 158 3.16 2.32 18.18
C LYS A 158 3.75 0.98 18.61
N VAL A 159 5.04 0.80 18.37
CA VAL A 159 5.81 -0.35 18.84
C VAL A 159 6.82 0.13 19.89
N ALA A 160 6.86 -0.54 21.05
CA ALA A 160 7.82 -0.22 22.09
C ALA A 160 9.25 -0.46 21.56
N ARG A 161 10.14 0.49 21.80
CA ARG A 161 11.57 0.32 21.52
C ARG A 161 12.14 -0.69 22.52
N ARG A 162 12.86 -1.68 22.00
CA ARG A 162 13.54 -2.73 22.77
C ARG A 162 15.01 -2.75 22.37
N ALA A 163 15.79 -1.84 22.98
CA ALA A 163 17.22 -1.73 22.70
C ALA A 163 17.99 -3.02 23.05
N ASP A 164 17.51 -3.76 24.04
CA ASP A 164 18.01 -5.06 24.48
C ASP A 164 17.86 -6.19 23.43
N LEU A 165 16.96 -6.04 22.46
CA LEU A 165 16.76 -7.02 21.41
C LEU A 165 17.55 -6.72 20.13
N ARG A 166 18.19 -5.55 20.03
CA ARG A 166 18.89 -5.14 18.80
C ARG A 166 20.06 -6.03 18.46
N LYS A 167 20.10 -6.42 17.20
CA LYS A 167 21.17 -7.17 16.55
C LYS A 167 21.79 -6.35 15.43
N ASN A 168 22.93 -6.75 14.93
CA ASN A 168 23.55 -6.15 13.76
C ASN A 168 22.79 -6.56 12.48
N HIS A 169 21.50 -6.25 12.44
CA HIS A 169 20.62 -6.58 11.32
C HIS A 169 20.27 -5.33 10.51
N ILE A 170 20.44 -5.44 9.19
CA ILE A 170 19.90 -4.53 8.19
C ILE A 170 18.60 -5.15 7.67
N LEU A 171 17.46 -4.59 8.02
CA LEU A 171 16.15 -5.13 7.66
C LEU A 171 15.65 -4.51 6.35
N PHE A 172 15.35 -5.37 5.39
CA PHE A 172 14.51 -5.07 4.24
C PHE A 172 13.12 -5.68 4.49
N ALA A 173 12.07 -4.87 4.63
CA ALA A 173 10.70 -5.36 4.79
C ALA A 173 9.80 -4.91 3.64
N GLY A 174 9.49 -5.83 2.74
CA GLY A 174 8.67 -5.58 1.56
C GLY A 174 8.74 -6.71 0.54
N THR A 175 7.96 -6.60 -0.54
CA THR A 175 8.04 -7.56 -1.65
C THR A 175 9.42 -7.48 -2.29
N ILE A 176 10.10 -8.60 -2.43
CA ILE A 176 11.43 -8.70 -3.03
C ILE A 176 11.26 -8.67 -4.55
N ILE A 177 11.33 -7.47 -5.11
CA ILE A 177 11.25 -7.18 -6.56
C ILE A 177 12.22 -6.04 -6.89
N PRO A 178 12.71 -5.92 -8.15
CA PRO A 178 13.69 -4.90 -8.54
C PRO A 178 13.31 -3.48 -8.12
N ARG A 179 12.06 -3.07 -8.35
CA ARG A 179 11.56 -1.73 -7.97
C ARG A 179 11.73 -1.41 -6.47
N LYS A 180 11.78 -2.43 -5.59
CA LYS A 180 12.00 -2.24 -4.15
C LYS A 180 13.47 -2.16 -3.77
N GLY A 181 14.38 -2.32 -4.73
CA GLY A 181 15.82 -2.08 -4.58
C GLY A 181 16.55 -3.15 -3.77
N TYR A 182 16.09 -4.41 -3.79
CA TYR A 182 16.79 -5.49 -3.10
C TYR A 182 18.18 -5.74 -3.71
N GLU A 183 18.30 -5.61 -5.04
CA GLU A 183 19.60 -5.75 -5.74
C GLU A 183 20.56 -4.64 -5.32
N THR A 184 20.09 -3.41 -5.24
CA THR A 184 20.90 -2.26 -4.79
C THR A 184 21.39 -2.47 -3.36
N LEU A 185 20.54 -3.02 -2.47
CA LEU A 185 20.92 -3.33 -1.10
C LEU A 185 22.00 -4.42 -1.05
N LEU A 186 21.84 -5.54 -1.79
CA LEU A 186 22.82 -6.63 -1.84
C LEU A 186 24.17 -6.15 -2.38
N ARG A 187 24.19 -5.43 -3.51
CA ARG A 187 25.42 -4.89 -4.10
C ARG A 187 26.11 -3.88 -3.18
N GLY A 188 25.32 -2.98 -2.56
CA GLY A 188 25.87 -1.99 -1.64
C GLY A 188 26.46 -2.62 -0.39
N PHE A 189 25.83 -3.67 0.16
CA PHE A 189 26.34 -4.38 1.32
C PHE A 189 27.62 -5.19 0.98
N ALA A 190 27.67 -5.83 -0.17
CA ALA A 190 28.83 -6.62 -0.61
C ALA A 190 30.14 -5.81 -0.62
N ILE A 191 30.07 -4.49 -0.88
CA ILE A 191 31.26 -3.61 -0.87
C ILE A 191 31.92 -3.53 0.51
N ILE A 192 31.12 -3.75 1.59
CA ILE A 192 31.56 -3.57 2.96
C ILE A 192 31.48 -4.85 3.80
N ALA A 193 30.97 -5.94 3.26
CA ALA A 193 30.66 -7.18 3.97
C ALA A 193 31.86 -7.74 4.76
N ASP A 194 33.04 -7.77 4.15
CA ASP A 194 34.28 -8.26 4.76
C ASP A 194 34.71 -7.43 5.99
N LYS A 195 34.39 -6.12 5.99
CA LYS A 195 34.72 -5.23 7.10
C LYS A 195 33.75 -5.38 8.27
N TYR A 196 32.57 -5.93 8.01
CA TYR A 196 31.48 -6.07 8.98
C TYR A 196 30.92 -7.50 9.02
N PRO A 197 31.75 -8.51 9.30
CA PRO A 197 31.32 -9.92 9.26
C PRO A 197 30.22 -10.26 10.25
N GLN A 198 29.98 -9.44 11.28
CA GLN A 198 28.93 -9.60 12.28
C GLN A 198 27.56 -9.06 11.82
N TRP A 199 27.48 -8.39 10.67
CA TRP A 199 26.22 -7.82 10.16
C TRP A 199 25.52 -8.78 9.22
N THR A 200 24.19 -8.79 9.28
CA THR A 200 23.33 -9.64 8.43
C THR A 200 22.23 -8.81 7.79
N ILE A 201 22.01 -8.98 6.50
CA ILE A 201 20.79 -8.49 5.84
C ILE A 201 19.65 -9.47 6.10
N VAL A 202 18.55 -8.99 6.61
CA VAL A 202 17.33 -9.77 6.85
C VAL A 202 16.24 -9.33 5.88
N PHE A 203 15.86 -10.21 4.96
CA PHE A 203 14.75 -10.00 4.05
C PHE A 203 13.44 -10.54 4.62
N ALA A 204 12.49 -9.65 4.87
CA ALA A 204 11.14 -9.97 5.34
C ALA A 204 10.10 -9.65 4.26
N GLY A 205 9.78 -10.62 3.44
CA GLY A 205 8.85 -10.49 2.32
C GLY A 205 8.89 -11.65 1.35
N ASN A 206 7.86 -11.74 0.52
CA ASN A 206 7.81 -12.68 -0.61
C ASN A 206 8.29 -11.98 -1.90
N GLY A 207 8.42 -12.74 -2.96
CA GLY A 207 8.79 -12.25 -4.29
C GLY A 207 9.92 -13.08 -4.90
N GLU A 208 10.90 -12.41 -5.46
CA GLU A 208 12.03 -13.04 -6.17
C GLU A 208 13.12 -13.56 -5.20
N ILE A 209 12.72 -14.35 -4.20
CA ILE A 209 13.62 -14.86 -3.14
C ILE A 209 14.78 -15.63 -3.74
N GLU A 210 14.53 -16.53 -4.69
CA GLU A 210 15.58 -17.38 -5.27
C GLU A 210 16.57 -16.55 -6.10
N LYS A 211 16.11 -15.54 -6.82
CA LYS A 211 17.01 -14.62 -7.52
C LYS A 211 17.90 -13.83 -6.55
N ALA A 212 17.29 -13.32 -5.45
CA ALA A 212 18.05 -12.60 -4.44
C ALA A 212 19.06 -13.51 -3.74
N ARG A 213 18.73 -14.79 -3.53
CA ARG A 213 19.64 -15.81 -2.98
C ARG A 213 20.79 -16.09 -3.93
N SER A 214 20.52 -16.35 -5.22
CA SER A 214 21.56 -16.55 -6.24
C SER A 214 22.50 -15.35 -6.32
N MET A 215 21.95 -14.14 -6.27
CA MET A 215 22.76 -12.92 -6.26
C MET A 215 23.65 -12.80 -5.01
N ALA A 216 23.16 -13.20 -3.84
CA ALA A 216 23.96 -13.21 -2.62
C ALA A 216 25.16 -14.18 -2.74
N VAL A 217 24.97 -15.35 -3.37
CA VAL A 217 26.05 -16.29 -3.68
C VAL A 217 27.05 -15.70 -4.68
N GLU A 218 26.58 -15.09 -5.77
CA GLU A 218 27.43 -14.42 -6.77
C GLU A 218 28.30 -13.31 -6.16
N LEU A 219 27.76 -12.64 -5.12
CA LEU A 219 28.43 -11.57 -4.40
C LEU A 219 29.26 -12.07 -3.20
N CYS A 220 29.33 -13.39 -2.95
CA CYS A 220 30.04 -14.03 -1.85
C CYS A 220 29.59 -13.54 -0.44
N ILE A 221 28.29 -13.21 -0.29
CA ILE A 221 27.71 -12.73 0.98
C ILE A 221 26.55 -13.61 1.48
N GLU A 222 26.36 -14.82 0.94
CA GLU A 222 25.25 -15.71 1.29
C GLU A 222 25.18 -16.04 2.78
N ASN A 223 26.31 -16.08 3.49
CA ASN A 223 26.38 -16.32 4.94
C ASN A 223 25.93 -15.12 5.78
N GLN A 224 25.82 -13.94 5.17
CA GLN A 224 25.36 -12.70 5.81
C GLN A 224 23.98 -12.25 5.30
N VAL A 225 23.19 -13.16 4.68
CA VAL A 225 21.86 -12.86 4.17
C VAL A 225 20.84 -13.88 4.67
N GLU A 226 19.78 -13.42 5.32
CA GLU A 226 18.68 -14.24 5.81
C GLU A 226 17.36 -13.89 5.13
N PHE A 227 16.59 -14.91 4.69
CA PHE A 227 15.27 -14.75 4.09
C PHE A 227 14.20 -15.35 5.00
N LYS A 228 13.35 -14.51 5.58
CA LYS A 228 12.25 -14.92 6.48
C LYS A 228 10.92 -15.17 5.75
N GLY A 229 10.85 -14.84 4.45
CA GLY A 229 9.58 -14.87 3.73
C GLY A 229 8.57 -13.85 4.27
N TRP A 230 7.29 -14.11 4.08
CA TRP A 230 6.22 -13.24 4.55
C TRP A 230 5.99 -13.39 6.05
N ILE A 231 6.23 -12.31 6.79
CA ILE A 231 6.00 -12.23 8.23
C ILE A 231 4.81 -11.32 8.58
N SER A 232 4.15 -11.57 9.70
CA SER A 232 3.02 -10.78 10.18
C SER A 232 2.88 -10.86 11.71
N GLY A 233 1.99 -10.04 12.29
CA GLY A 233 1.71 -10.08 13.73
C GLY A 233 2.94 -9.88 14.60
N ILE A 234 3.08 -10.71 15.62
CA ILE A 234 4.16 -10.64 16.63
C ILE A 234 5.54 -10.84 16.00
N GLU A 235 5.66 -11.75 15.03
CA GLU A 235 6.92 -12.00 14.32
C GLU A 235 7.41 -10.75 13.58
N LYS A 236 6.49 -10.02 12.90
CA LYS A 236 6.83 -8.75 12.26
C LYS A 236 7.36 -7.75 13.28
N VAL A 237 6.68 -7.59 14.41
CA VAL A 237 7.11 -6.68 15.48
C VAL A 237 8.53 -7.05 15.97
N ARG A 238 8.77 -8.34 16.22
CA ARG A 238 10.08 -8.82 16.70
C ARG A 238 11.20 -8.53 15.71
N VAL A 239 11.00 -8.82 14.42
CA VAL A 239 12.03 -8.57 13.39
C VAL A 239 12.37 -7.09 13.27
N PHE A 240 11.37 -6.19 13.41
CA PHE A 240 11.62 -4.74 13.44
C PHE A 240 12.33 -4.29 14.73
N GLN A 241 12.08 -4.93 15.87
CA GLN A 241 12.75 -4.64 17.13
C GLN A 241 14.21 -5.13 17.12
N GLU A 242 14.48 -6.27 16.49
CA GLU A 242 15.84 -6.85 16.36
C GLU A 242 16.71 -6.06 15.37
N ALA A 243 16.13 -5.35 14.41
CA ALA A 243 16.87 -4.61 13.41
C ALA A 243 17.51 -3.34 13.97
N SER A 244 18.79 -3.13 13.66
CA SER A 244 19.50 -1.88 13.95
C SER A 244 19.32 -0.85 12.83
N ILE A 245 19.22 -1.30 11.59
CA ILE A 245 19.04 -0.48 10.39
C ILE A 245 17.83 -0.99 9.62
N TYR A 246 16.96 -0.09 9.18
CA TYR A 246 15.93 -0.37 8.17
C TYR A 246 16.37 0.22 6.84
N CYS A 247 16.43 -0.60 5.80
CA CYS A 247 16.84 -0.19 4.47
C CYS A 247 15.82 -0.61 3.42
N LEU A 248 15.31 0.35 2.65
CA LEU A 248 14.41 0.13 1.52
C LEU A 248 14.82 1.07 0.38
N ALA A 249 15.63 0.57 -0.56
CA ALA A 249 16.18 1.34 -1.68
C ALA A 249 15.22 1.34 -2.89
N SER A 250 13.94 1.64 -2.65
CA SER A 250 12.89 1.63 -3.69
C SER A 250 13.03 2.80 -4.67
N ASP A 251 12.78 2.55 -5.96
CA ASP A 251 12.70 3.60 -7.00
C ASP A 251 11.49 4.53 -6.81
N GLY A 252 10.48 4.10 -6.07
CA GLY A 252 9.29 4.91 -5.78
C GLY A 252 8.37 4.24 -4.77
N GLU A 253 7.81 5.08 -3.88
CA GLU A 253 6.84 4.70 -2.86
C GLU A 253 5.74 5.74 -2.73
N GLY A 254 4.54 5.27 -2.42
CA GLY A 254 3.47 6.16 -2.02
C GLY A 254 3.68 6.65 -0.58
N PHE A 255 3.72 5.67 0.32
CA PHE A 255 4.08 5.79 1.74
C PHE A 255 4.34 4.37 2.24
N PRO A 256 5.59 3.95 2.40
CA PRO A 256 5.93 2.56 2.72
C PRO A 256 5.38 2.16 4.09
N MET A 257 4.70 1.00 4.13
CA MET A 257 4.12 0.44 5.35
C MET A 257 5.13 -0.37 6.19
N GLY A 258 6.34 -0.45 5.74
CA GLY A 258 7.49 -0.95 6.51
C GLY A 258 8.08 0.12 7.35
#